data_76bc87ae9f13148b9afdf1b2e99b3ec9
#
_entry.id   76bc87ae9f13148b9afdf1b2e99b3ec9
#
_cell.length_a   1.000
_cell.length_b   1.000
_cell.length_c   1.000
_cell.angle_alpha   90.00
_cell.angle_beta   90.00
_cell.angle_gamma   90.00
#
_symmetry.space_group_name_H-M   'P 1'
#
loop_
_entity.id
_entity.type
_entity.pdbx_description
1 polymer ?
#
loop_
_entity_poly.entity_id
_entity_poly.type
_entity_poly.pdbx_seq_one_letter_code
_entity_poly.pdbx_strand_id
1 'polypeptide(L)'
;IYTYIFINYKRHHMNRNNCYCVILAGGLGTRFWPISKAAMPKQFLDVADTGETFIRKTYDRFKKIVPQENILVVTAARYQDLIKEQLPELEERNLLLEPYSRNTAPCLAYATYSLLKRDPDALVVVSPADHIITNDELFAQTIQEAFRHVYEKDVLMTLGIIPTRPDSNYGYVQAYGGREAYRNNEPLQIKTFTEKPDKELAQVFINTGEFLWNAGIFLWKAQTIRQEMEKHLP
;
A
#
# COMPACT_ATOMS: atom_id res chain seq x y z
N ILE A 1 3.44 -13.87 -8.85
CA ILE A 1 3.06 -13.53 -10.23
C ILE A 1 1.82 -12.68 -10.12
N TYR A 2 1.95 -11.37 -10.37
CA TYR A 2 0.81 -10.46 -10.45
C TYR A 2 0.27 -10.56 -11.88
N THR A 3 -0.99 -10.92 -12.06
CA THR A 3 -1.61 -10.98 -13.38
C THR A 3 -2.67 -9.90 -13.47
N TYR A 4 -2.36 -8.79 -14.17
CA TYR A 4 -3.32 -7.76 -14.57
C TYR A 4 -3.14 -7.49 -16.07
N ILE A 5 -4.20 -7.59 -16.90
CA ILE A 5 -4.21 -7.29 -18.33
C ILE A 5 -5.05 -6.04 -18.57
N PHE A 6 -4.62 -5.18 -19.48
CA PHE A 6 -5.25 -3.89 -19.78
C PHE A 6 -5.98 -3.92 -21.13
N ILE A 7 -7.22 -3.42 -21.13
CA ILE A 7 -7.95 -3.09 -22.35
C ILE A 7 -7.96 -1.57 -22.50
N ASN A 8 -7.68 -1.11 -23.72
CA ASN A 8 -7.64 0.32 -24.13
C ASN A 8 -8.88 1.09 -23.64
N TYR A 9 -8.73 1.89 -22.59
CA TYR A 9 -9.71 2.85 -22.15
C TYR A 9 -9.41 4.24 -22.75
N LYS A 10 -10.44 5.00 -23.11
CA LYS A 10 -10.34 6.38 -23.57
C LYS A 10 -9.51 7.19 -22.57
N ARG A 11 -8.47 7.87 -23.04
CA ARG A 11 -7.58 8.72 -22.25
C ARG A 11 -8.36 9.90 -21.65
N HIS A 12 -8.86 9.76 -20.43
CA HIS A 12 -9.10 10.93 -19.60
C HIS A 12 -7.74 11.39 -19.06
N HIS A 13 -7.41 12.67 -19.21
CA HIS A 13 -6.17 13.25 -18.73
C HIS A 13 -6.20 13.37 -17.20
N MET A 14 -5.87 12.29 -16.50
CA MET A 14 -5.54 12.36 -15.08
C MET A 14 -4.25 13.18 -14.91
N ASN A 15 -4.31 14.23 -14.08
CA ASN A 15 -3.12 15.01 -13.75
C ASN A 15 -2.24 14.21 -12.79
N ARG A 16 -1.06 13.78 -13.23
CA ARG A 16 -0.12 13.05 -12.40
C ARG A 16 0.38 13.85 -11.19
N ASN A 17 0.32 15.18 -11.25
CA ASN A 17 0.73 16.03 -10.14
C ASN A 17 -0.18 15.88 -8.91
N ASN A 18 -1.39 15.35 -9.07
CA ASN A 18 -2.30 15.05 -7.97
C ASN A 18 -2.16 13.60 -7.45
N CYS A 19 -1.22 12.80 -7.98
CA CYS A 19 -0.95 11.45 -7.49
C CYS A 19 0.11 11.48 -6.39
N TYR A 20 -0.22 10.92 -5.24
CA TYR A 20 0.60 10.88 -4.03
C TYR A 20 0.87 9.44 -3.60
N CYS A 21 2.03 9.21 -3.00
CA CYS A 21 2.35 7.96 -2.32
C CYS A 21 2.55 8.21 -0.82
N VAL A 22 1.91 7.38 0.00
CA VAL A 22 2.13 7.35 1.45
C VAL A 22 2.81 6.02 1.80
N ILE A 23 4.08 6.07 2.18
CA ILE A 23 4.85 4.89 2.60
C ILE A 23 4.72 4.74 4.12
N LEU A 24 4.19 3.60 4.57
CA LEU A 24 4.04 3.28 5.98
C LEU A 24 5.29 2.56 6.50
N ALA A 25 6.08 3.25 7.33
CA ALA A 25 7.35 2.79 7.87
C ALA A 25 7.41 2.73 9.41
N GLY A 26 6.26 2.60 10.08
CA GLY A 26 6.16 2.64 11.56
C GLY A 26 6.26 1.28 12.28
N GLY A 27 6.24 0.17 11.55
CA GLY A 27 6.19 -1.18 12.13
C GLY A 27 7.47 -1.59 12.88
N LEU A 28 7.31 -2.35 13.99
CA LEU A 28 8.45 -2.85 14.79
C LEU A 28 9.20 -4.02 14.15
N GLY A 29 8.58 -4.72 13.19
CA GLY A 29 9.20 -5.84 12.49
C GLY A 29 9.52 -7.06 13.36
N THR A 30 8.78 -7.31 14.42
CA THR A 30 9.05 -8.36 15.44
C THR A 30 9.21 -9.77 14.88
N ARG A 31 8.57 -10.07 13.74
CA ARG A 31 8.66 -11.37 13.06
C ARG A 31 10.04 -11.65 12.44
N PHE A 32 10.87 -10.62 12.26
CA PHE A 32 12.23 -10.75 11.72
C PHE A 32 13.29 -10.82 12.82
N TRP A 33 12.89 -10.96 14.08
CA TRP A 33 13.86 -11.19 15.17
C TRP A 33 14.68 -12.47 14.89
N PRO A 34 16.01 -12.49 15.09
CA PRO A 34 16.85 -11.47 15.73
C PRO A 34 17.43 -10.42 14.78
N ILE A 35 17.14 -10.48 13.47
CA ILE A 35 17.68 -9.54 12.46
C ILE A 35 17.07 -8.15 12.68
N SER A 36 15.75 -8.07 12.86
CA SER A 36 15.05 -6.84 13.19
C SER A 36 15.04 -6.60 14.70
N LYS A 37 15.38 -5.38 15.12
CA LYS A 37 15.38 -4.93 16.51
C LYS A 37 14.58 -3.64 16.64
N ALA A 38 14.16 -3.30 17.87
CA ALA A 38 13.40 -2.06 18.10
C ALA A 38 14.14 -0.79 17.65
N ALA A 39 15.48 -0.79 17.74
CA ALA A 39 16.32 0.31 17.27
C ALA A 39 16.54 0.31 15.74
N MET A 40 16.40 -0.84 15.08
CA MET A 40 16.62 -1.01 13.64
C MET A 40 15.56 -1.99 13.11
N PRO A 41 14.31 -1.53 12.88
CA PRO A 41 13.25 -2.38 12.36
C PRO A 41 13.49 -2.80 10.91
N LYS A 42 12.76 -3.82 10.47
CA LYS A 42 12.95 -4.49 9.17
C LYS A 42 12.98 -3.55 7.97
N GLN A 43 12.18 -2.48 7.97
CA GLN A 43 12.11 -1.54 6.84
C GLN A 43 13.43 -0.79 6.60
N PHE A 44 14.28 -0.70 7.60
CA PHE A 44 15.61 -0.07 7.52
C PHE A 44 16.76 -1.05 7.27
N LEU A 45 16.44 -2.32 7.01
CA LEU A 45 17.41 -3.38 6.77
C LEU A 45 17.47 -3.75 5.28
N ASP A 46 18.67 -4.11 4.81
CA ASP A 46 18.86 -4.85 3.57
C ASP A 46 18.72 -6.35 3.85
N VAL A 47 17.49 -6.85 3.77
CA VAL A 47 17.22 -8.28 4.04
C VAL A 47 17.51 -9.16 2.81
N ALA A 48 17.58 -8.57 1.64
CA ALA A 48 17.75 -9.29 0.38
C ALA A 48 19.21 -9.26 -0.13
N ASP A 49 20.13 -8.70 0.66
CA ASP A 49 21.58 -8.56 0.34
C ASP A 49 21.82 -7.92 -1.04
N THR A 50 21.12 -6.83 -1.29
CA THR A 50 21.14 -6.11 -2.57
C THR A 50 21.85 -4.77 -2.49
N GLY A 51 22.37 -4.40 -1.32
CA GLY A 51 22.96 -3.10 -1.02
C GLY A 51 21.95 -1.99 -0.70
N GLU A 52 20.63 -2.30 -0.68
CA GLU A 52 19.58 -1.32 -0.45
C GLU A 52 18.55 -1.83 0.57
N THR A 53 18.15 -0.95 1.48
CA THR A 53 17.13 -1.26 2.49
C THR A 53 15.71 -1.31 1.87
N PHE A 54 14.77 -1.94 2.57
CA PHE A 54 13.38 -2.00 2.09
C PHE A 54 12.78 -0.61 1.86
N ILE A 55 13.02 0.33 2.78
CA ILE A 55 12.48 1.70 2.65
C ILE A 55 13.06 2.40 1.43
N ARG A 56 14.39 2.24 1.16
CA ARG A 56 15.07 2.79 0.00
C ARG A 56 14.46 2.25 -1.29
N LYS A 57 14.35 0.91 -1.42
CA LYS A 57 13.74 0.27 -2.58
C LYS A 57 12.30 0.69 -2.82
N THR A 58 11.50 0.80 -1.75
CA THR A 58 10.12 1.23 -1.85
C THR A 58 10.01 2.67 -2.31
N TYR A 59 10.84 3.56 -1.76
CA TYR A 59 10.88 4.96 -2.15
C TYR A 59 11.28 5.12 -3.63
N ASP A 60 12.35 4.47 -4.08
CA ASP A 60 12.83 4.55 -5.46
C ASP A 60 11.84 3.92 -6.46
N ARG A 61 11.10 2.90 -6.07
CA ARG A 61 10.02 2.33 -6.87
C ARG A 61 8.91 3.36 -7.10
N PHE A 62 8.48 4.05 -6.05
CA PHE A 62 7.40 5.04 -6.18
C PHE A 62 7.83 6.32 -6.88
N LYS A 63 9.10 6.71 -6.84
CA LYS A 63 9.64 7.81 -7.68
C LYS A 63 9.42 7.60 -9.18
N LYS A 64 9.30 6.36 -9.63
CA LYS A 64 8.98 6.01 -11.03
C LYS A 64 7.48 6.17 -11.35
N ILE A 65 6.62 6.28 -10.33
CA ILE A 65 5.16 6.24 -10.46
C ILE A 65 4.54 7.62 -10.22
N VAL A 66 4.96 8.30 -9.16
CA VAL A 66 4.48 9.64 -8.76
C VAL A 66 5.64 10.63 -8.70
N PRO A 67 5.40 11.96 -8.77
CA PRO A 67 6.43 12.97 -8.53
C PRO A 67 7.11 12.76 -7.16
N GLN A 68 8.40 12.98 -7.09
CA GLN A 68 9.19 12.77 -5.86
C GLN A 68 8.66 13.63 -4.69
N GLU A 69 8.28 14.86 -4.95
CA GLU A 69 7.69 15.81 -4.01
C GLU A 69 6.32 15.37 -3.46
N ASN A 70 5.71 14.34 -4.08
CA ASN A 70 4.43 13.76 -3.70
C ASN A 70 4.58 12.43 -2.92
N ILE A 71 5.80 12.04 -2.56
CA ILE A 71 6.03 10.87 -1.74
C ILE A 71 6.14 11.30 -0.27
N LEU A 72 5.24 10.79 0.56
CA LEU A 72 5.23 10.98 2.00
C LEU A 72 5.67 9.69 2.70
N VAL A 73 6.37 9.83 3.81
CA VAL A 73 6.74 8.71 4.68
C VAL A 73 6.13 8.95 6.05
N VAL A 74 5.34 7.98 6.52
CA VAL A 74 4.78 7.98 7.89
C VAL A 74 5.57 7.00 8.74
N THR A 75 6.15 7.49 9.83
CA THR A 75 6.96 6.66 10.73
C THR A 75 6.83 7.12 12.19
N ALA A 76 7.25 6.29 13.14
CA ALA A 76 7.35 6.71 14.54
C ALA A 76 8.45 7.77 14.72
N ALA A 77 8.23 8.78 15.57
CA ALA A 77 9.17 9.88 15.78
C ALA A 77 10.61 9.42 16.09
N ARG A 78 10.76 8.29 16.81
CA ARG A 78 12.08 7.71 17.14
C ARG A 78 12.89 7.21 15.93
N TYR A 79 12.29 7.07 14.75
CA TYR A 79 12.96 6.63 13.51
C TYR A 79 13.27 7.78 12.56
N GLN A 80 13.05 9.01 12.98
CA GLN A 80 13.30 10.20 12.17
C GLN A 80 14.71 10.22 11.58
N ASP A 81 15.72 9.95 12.41
CA ASP A 81 17.13 9.99 11.98
C ASP A 81 17.45 8.89 10.96
N LEU A 82 16.89 7.69 11.14
CA LEU A 82 17.02 6.60 10.16
C LEU A 82 16.39 6.95 8.81
N ILE A 83 15.25 7.64 8.81
CA ILE A 83 14.66 8.12 7.55
C ILE A 83 15.56 9.17 6.90
N LYS A 84 16.05 10.16 7.64
CA LYS A 84 16.93 11.20 7.11
C LYS A 84 18.24 10.63 6.56
N GLU A 85 18.80 9.60 7.21
CA GLU A 85 19.99 8.90 6.77
C GLU A 85 19.75 8.13 5.46
N GLN A 86 18.64 7.38 5.37
CA GLN A 86 18.37 6.48 4.25
C GLN A 86 17.63 7.15 3.08
N LEU A 87 16.93 8.24 3.33
CA LEU A 87 16.19 9.04 2.34
C LEU A 87 16.55 10.52 2.46
N PRO A 88 17.83 10.91 2.25
CA PRO A 88 18.27 12.31 2.45
C PRO A 88 17.59 13.31 1.51
N GLU A 89 17.04 12.84 0.38
CA GLU A 89 16.29 13.66 -0.57
C GLU A 89 14.82 13.83 -0.20
N LEU A 90 14.31 13.16 0.84
CA LEU A 90 12.93 13.33 1.30
C LEU A 90 12.77 14.72 1.95
N GLU A 91 11.84 15.51 1.40
CA GLU A 91 11.53 16.82 1.99
C GLU A 91 10.97 16.68 3.40
N GLU A 92 11.38 17.56 4.32
CA GLU A 92 10.95 17.52 5.72
C GLU A 92 9.42 17.58 5.88
N ARG A 93 8.74 18.35 5.03
CA ARG A 93 7.27 18.44 5.02
C ARG A 93 6.58 17.12 4.64
N ASN A 94 7.30 16.18 4.04
CA ASN A 94 6.82 14.88 3.62
C ASN A 94 7.14 13.76 4.62
N LEU A 95 7.91 14.06 5.66
CA LEU A 95 8.15 13.16 6.77
C LEU A 95 7.10 13.39 7.86
N LEU A 96 6.14 12.48 7.96
CA LEU A 96 5.07 12.53 8.96
C LEU A 96 5.45 11.66 10.16
N LEU A 97 5.68 12.31 11.29
CA LEU A 97 6.11 11.64 12.52
C LEU A 97 4.92 11.37 13.42
N GLU A 98 4.65 10.10 13.71
CA GLU A 98 3.65 9.70 14.68
C GLU A 98 4.23 9.77 16.10
N PRO A 99 3.58 10.52 17.02
CA PRO A 99 4.00 10.55 18.41
C PRO A 99 3.76 9.20 19.10
N TYR A 100 2.74 8.46 18.68
CA TYR A 100 2.35 7.16 19.21
C TYR A 100 1.99 6.20 18.08
N SER A 101 2.61 5.02 18.04
CA SER A 101 2.26 3.97 17.06
C SER A 101 0.91 3.34 17.44
N ARG A 102 -0.16 3.68 16.75
CA ARG A 102 -1.55 3.21 17.01
C ARG A 102 -2.17 2.49 15.82
N ASN A 103 -1.43 1.56 15.21
CA ASN A 103 -1.88 0.81 14.03
C ASN A 103 -2.08 1.69 12.76
N THR A 104 -2.67 1.11 11.72
CA THR A 104 -2.73 1.70 10.38
C THR A 104 -3.73 2.85 10.25
N ALA A 105 -4.92 2.75 10.84
CA ALA A 105 -5.98 3.73 10.63
C ALA A 105 -5.62 5.16 11.07
N PRO A 106 -5.05 5.40 12.27
CA PRO A 106 -4.58 6.74 12.64
C PRO A 106 -3.46 7.28 11.75
N CYS A 107 -2.53 6.42 11.29
CA CYS A 107 -1.50 6.81 10.30
C CYS A 107 -2.15 7.34 9.02
N LEU A 108 -3.14 6.61 8.51
CA LEU A 108 -3.86 6.96 7.30
C LEU A 108 -4.65 8.27 7.47
N ALA A 109 -5.31 8.45 8.61
CA ALA A 109 -6.01 9.69 8.92
C ALA A 109 -5.04 10.87 8.92
N TYR A 110 -3.92 10.76 9.63
CA TYR A 110 -2.90 11.81 9.71
C TYR A 110 -2.36 12.18 8.32
N ALA A 111 -1.99 11.19 7.50
CA ALA A 111 -1.53 11.41 6.13
C ALA A 111 -2.62 12.05 5.26
N THR A 112 -3.87 11.55 5.34
CA THR A 112 -4.99 12.05 4.57
C THR A 112 -5.28 13.52 4.86
N TYR A 113 -5.40 13.89 6.14
CA TYR A 113 -5.65 15.29 6.51
C TYR A 113 -4.47 16.22 6.18
N SER A 114 -3.24 15.72 6.26
CA SER A 114 -2.05 16.46 5.83
C SER A 114 -2.05 16.71 4.32
N LEU A 115 -2.46 15.72 3.53
CA LEU A 115 -2.56 15.84 2.07
C LEU A 115 -3.69 16.78 1.65
N LEU A 116 -4.88 16.65 2.24
CA LEU A 116 -6.04 17.49 1.90
C LEU A 116 -5.82 18.99 2.15
N LYS A 117 -4.92 19.34 3.07
CA LYS A 117 -4.49 20.73 3.26
C LYS A 117 -3.64 21.27 2.11
N ARG A 118 -2.97 20.39 1.36
CA ARG A 118 -2.08 20.75 0.25
C ARG A 118 -2.77 20.64 -1.09
N ASP A 119 -3.55 19.58 -1.25
CA ASP A 119 -4.21 19.21 -2.50
C ASP A 119 -5.57 18.55 -2.20
N PRO A 120 -6.68 19.28 -2.40
CA PRO A 120 -8.03 18.72 -2.21
C PRO A 120 -8.36 17.58 -3.17
N ASP A 121 -7.70 17.51 -4.34
CA ASP A 121 -7.94 16.54 -5.39
C ASP A 121 -6.93 15.36 -5.33
N ALA A 122 -6.18 15.22 -4.23
CA ALA A 122 -5.16 14.20 -4.07
C ALA A 122 -5.71 12.79 -4.28
N LEU A 123 -5.06 12.05 -5.18
CA LEU A 123 -5.19 10.61 -5.37
C LEU A 123 -4.04 9.93 -4.63
N VAL A 124 -4.34 8.99 -3.77
CA VAL A 124 -3.36 8.45 -2.84
C VAL A 124 -3.18 6.96 -3.04
N VAL A 125 -1.94 6.51 -3.22
CA VAL A 125 -1.55 5.13 -2.98
C VAL A 125 -0.86 5.03 -1.62
N VAL A 126 -1.29 4.08 -0.82
CA VAL A 126 -0.66 3.72 0.46
C VAL A 126 0.05 2.40 0.30
N SER A 127 1.30 2.33 0.72
CA SER A 127 2.12 1.11 0.64
C SER A 127 2.91 0.88 1.91
N PRO A 128 2.99 -0.36 2.41
CA PRO A 128 4.00 -0.73 3.39
C PRO A 128 5.42 -0.53 2.83
N ALA A 129 6.36 -0.21 3.71
CA ALA A 129 7.76 0.03 3.34
C ALA A 129 8.57 -1.27 3.08
N ASP A 130 8.01 -2.45 3.33
CA ASP A 130 8.76 -3.70 3.49
C ASP A 130 8.35 -4.82 2.51
N HIS A 131 7.76 -4.45 1.39
CA HIS A 131 7.38 -5.41 0.35
C HIS A 131 8.53 -5.65 -0.65
N ILE A 132 8.75 -6.93 -0.95
CA ILE A 132 9.59 -7.34 -2.07
C ILE A 132 8.72 -7.41 -3.32
N ILE A 133 8.99 -6.55 -4.28
CA ILE A 133 8.36 -6.53 -5.60
C ILE A 133 9.42 -6.97 -6.61
N THR A 134 9.15 -8.06 -7.33
CA THR A 134 10.11 -8.66 -8.27
C THR A 134 10.00 -8.12 -9.69
N ASN A 135 8.89 -7.46 -10.01
CA ASN A 135 8.64 -6.81 -11.30
C ASN A 135 8.13 -5.39 -11.09
N ASP A 136 9.07 -4.45 -11.00
CA ASP A 136 8.78 -3.02 -10.78
C ASP A 136 7.96 -2.40 -11.91
N GLU A 137 8.17 -2.85 -13.16
CA GLU A 137 7.47 -2.28 -14.32
C GLU A 137 5.99 -2.68 -14.30
N LEU A 138 5.69 -3.97 -14.11
CA LEU A 138 4.31 -4.44 -13.99
C LEU A 138 3.62 -3.81 -12.78
N PHE A 139 4.33 -3.67 -11.67
CA PHE A 139 3.82 -3.00 -10.48
C PHE A 139 3.45 -1.54 -10.77
N ALA A 140 4.35 -0.80 -11.45
CA ALA A 140 4.10 0.59 -11.80
C ALA A 140 2.87 0.74 -12.72
N GLN A 141 2.73 -0.14 -13.72
CA GLN A 141 1.56 -0.18 -14.58
C GLN A 141 0.27 -0.43 -13.78
N THR A 142 0.29 -1.43 -12.88
CA THR A 142 -0.85 -1.76 -12.02
C THR A 142 -1.28 -0.58 -11.16
N ILE A 143 -0.33 0.11 -10.52
CA ILE A 143 -0.64 1.30 -9.70
C ILE A 143 -1.19 2.44 -10.55
N GLN A 144 -0.66 2.67 -11.75
CA GLN A 144 -1.15 3.72 -12.65
C GLN A 144 -2.59 3.46 -13.10
N GLU A 145 -2.94 2.20 -13.41
CA GLU A 145 -4.32 1.83 -13.73
C GLU A 145 -5.25 1.98 -12.53
N ALA A 146 -4.81 1.57 -11.35
CA ALA A 146 -5.57 1.77 -10.12
C ALA A 146 -5.81 3.27 -9.84
N PHE A 147 -4.83 4.14 -10.09
CA PHE A 147 -5.03 5.60 -10.01
C PHE A 147 -6.10 6.10 -10.99
N ARG A 148 -6.10 5.62 -12.25
CA ARG A 148 -7.16 5.98 -13.21
C ARG A 148 -8.53 5.57 -12.72
N HIS A 149 -8.65 4.36 -12.18
CA HIS A 149 -9.92 3.85 -11.69
C HIS A 149 -10.46 4.69 -10.51
N VAL A 150 -9.62 5.01 -9.52
CA VAL A 150 -10.05 5.86 -8.38
C VAL A 150 -10.27 7.32 -8.80
N TYR A 151 -9.60 7.81 -9.85
CA TYR A 151 -9.87 9.12 -10.42
C TYR A 151 -11.31 9.21 -10.98
N GLU A 152 -11.73 8.17 -11.71
CA GLU A 152 -13.05 8.11 -12.34
C GLU A 152 -14.18 7.75 -11.37
N LYS A 153 -13.86 7.04 -10.28
CA LYS A 153 -14.85 6.51 -9.33
C LYS A 153 -14.48 6.81 -7.88
N ASP A 154 -15.50 7.07 -7.07
CA ASP A 154 -15.33 7.26 -5.62
C ASP A 154 -15.34 5.90 -4.92
N VAL A 155 -14.22 5.21 -4.99
CA VAL A 155 -14.03 3.86 -4.43
C VAL A 155 -12.76 3.76 -3.60
N LEU A 156 -12.75 2.80 -2.68
CA LEU A 156 -11.54 2.35 -1.99
C LEU A 156 -11.07 1.07 -2.68
N MET A 157 -9.79 1.05 -3.08
CA MET A 157 -9.19 -0.11 -3.76
C MET A 157 -8.09 -0.73 -2.93
N THR A 158 -7.89 -2.03 -3.09
CA THR A 158 -6.69 -2.74 -2.60
C THR A 158 -6.16 -3.68 -3.68
N LEU A 159 -4.87 -4.01 -3.61
CA LEU A 159 -4.29 -5.02 -4.48
C LEU A 159 -4.48 -6.41 -3.86
N GLY A 160 -4.96 -7.34 -4.67
CA GLY A 160 -5.07 -8.76 -4.34
C GLY A 160 -3.92 -9.56 -4.93
N ILE A 161 -3.42 -10.53 -4.17
CA ILE A 161 -2.37 -11.47 -4.61
C ILE A 161 -2.94 -12.88 -4.59
N ILE A 162 -2.75 -13.64 -5.66
CA ILE A 162 -3.18 -15.05 -5.71
C ILE A 162 -2.38 -15.85 -4.67
N PRO A 163 -3.06 -16.48 -3.69
CA PRO A 163 -2.39 -17.21 -2.63
C PRO A 163 -1.75 -18.47 -3.18
N THR A 164 -0.54 -18.79 -2.70
CA THR A 164 0.21 -19.99 -3.07
C THR A 164 0.25 -21.04 -1.95
N ARG A 165 -0.16 -20.65 -0.73
CA ARG A 165 -0.20 -21.52 0.46
C ARG A 165 -1.22 -20.97 1.48
N PRO A 166 -1.69 -21.79 2.43
CA PRO A 166 -2.54 -21.29 3.53
C PRO A 166 -1.66 -20.54 4.54
N ASP A 167 -1.77 -19.22 4.56
CA ASP A 167 -0.98 -18.36 5.44
C ASP A 167 -1.91 -17.54 6.35
N SER A 168 -1.82 -17.77 7.66
CA SER A 168 -2.62 -17.08 8.68
C SER A 168 -2.11 -15.67 9.02
N ASN A 169 -1.02 -15.22 8.39
CA ASN A 169 -0.45 -13.89 8.65
C ASN A 169 -0.99 -12.81 7.72
N TYR A 170 -1.75 -13.17 6.68
CA TYR A 170 -2.31 -12.25 5.71
C TYR A 170 -3.80 -12.03 5.90
N GLY A 171 -4.27 -10.85 5.52
CA GLY A 171 -5.68 -10.63 5.25
C GLY A 171 -6.08 -11.30 3.93
N TYR A 172 -7.31 -11.76 3.84
CA TYR A 172 -7.89 -12.37 2.65
C TYR A 172 -9.06 -11.53 2.16
N VAL A 173 -9.16 -11.35 0.86
CA VAL A 173 -10.28 -10.69 0.20
C VAL A 173 -10.95 -11.64 -0.77
N GLN A 174 -12.28 -11.77 -0.70
CA GLN A 174 -13.10 -12.45 -1.69
C GLN A 174 -13.73 -11.42 -2.60
N ALA A 175 -13.56 -11.55 -3.90
CA ALA A 175 -14.20 -10.68 -4.87
C ALA A 175 -15.37 -11.38 -5.57
N TYR A 176 -16.32 -10.59 -6.09
CA TYR A 176 -17.39 -11.11 -6.92
C TYR A 176 -16.82 -11.67 -8.24
N GLY A 177 -17.43 -12.74 -8.76
CA GLY A 177 -16.99 -13.41 -9.99
C GLY A 177 -15.96 -14.51 -9.79
N GLY A 178 -15.37 -14.62 -8.59
CA GLY A 178 -14.48 -15.70 -8.23
C GLY A 178 -13.23 -15.81 -9.12
N ARG A 179 -12.64 -17.02 -9.19
CA ARG A 179 -11.35 -17.28 -9.84
C ARG A 179 -11.31 -16.93 -11.34
N GLU A 180 -12.44 -17.03 -12.04
CA GLU A 180 -12.49 -16.70 -13.47
C GLU A 180 -12.36 -15.22 -13.72
N ALA A 181 -12.98 -14.39 -12.85
CA ALA A 181 -12.91 -12.93 -12.94
C ALA A 181 -11.47 -12.41 -12.73
N TYR A 182 -10.64 -13.11 -11.93
CA TYR A 182 -9.24 -12.73 -11.70
C TYR A 182 -8.37 -12.80 -12.96
N ARG A 183 -8.84 -13.46 -14.03
CA ARG A 183 -8.12 -13.56 -15.31
C ARG A 183 -8.33 -12.35 -16.21
N ASN A 184 -9.38 -11.57 -15.98
CA ASN A 184 -9.75 -10.47 -16.87
C ASN A 184 -9.03 -9.16 -16.50
N ASN A 185 -8.32 -9.12 -15.39
CA ASN A 185 -7.57 -7.96 -14.89
C ASN A 185 -8.37 -6.66 -14.78
N GLU A 186 -9.65 -6.75 -14.57
CA GLU A 186 -10.51 -5.62 -14.27
C GLU A 186 -10.66 -5.48 -12.75
N PRO A 187 -10.83 -4.25 -12.24
CA PRO A 187 -11.16 -4.04 -10.84
C PRO A 187 -12.45 -4.76 -10.47
N LEU A 188 -12.39 -5.58 -9.42
CA LEU A 188 -13.51 -6.37 -8.93
C LEU A 188 -14.04 -5.81 -7.62
N GLN A 189 -15.35 -5.87 -7.44
CA GLN A 189 -15.96 -5.52 -6.18
C GLN A 189 -15.65 -6.58 -5.12
N ILE A 190 -15.17 -6.14 -3.95
CA ILE A 190 -14.92 -7.02 -2.81
C ILE A 190 -16.24 -7.43 -2.18
N LYS A 191 -16.40 -8.72 -1.96
CA LYS A 191 -17.56 -9.32 -1.28
C LYS A 191 -17.30 -9.44 0.21
N THR A 192 -16.12 -9.89 0.60
CA THR A 192 -15.75 -10.17 1.99
C THR A 192 -14.28 -9.86 2.23
N PHE A 193 -13.98 -9.37 3.42
CA PHE A 193 -12.62 -9.16 3.91
C PHE A 193 -12.47 -9.95 5.23
N THR A 194 -11.44 -10.80 5.32
CA THR A 194 -11.14 -11.58 6.53
C THR A 194 -9.68 -11.34 6.92
N GLU A 195 -9.48 -10.75 8.09
CA GLU A 195 -8.14 -10.45 8.58
C GLU A 195 -7.56 -11.63 9.34
N LYS A 196 -6.41 -12.12 8.89
CA LYS A 196 -5.60 -13.16 9.55
C LYS A 196 -6.42 -14.35 10.06
N PRO A 197 -7.06 -15.12 9.16
CA PRO A 197 -7.81 -16.33 9.55
C PRO A 197 -6.88 -17.35 10.21
N ASP A 198 -7.44 -18.29 10.94
CA ASP A 198 -6.68 -19.46 11.34
C ASP A 198 -6.24 -20.29 10.13
N LYS A 199 -5.35 -21.26 10.36
CA LYS A 199 -4.76 -22.06 9.27
C LYS A 199 -5.80 -22.93 8.56
N GLU A 200 -6.79 -23.41 9.27
CA GLU A 200 -7.86 -24.26 8.74
C GLU A 200 -8.74 -23.46 7.80
N LEU A 201 -9.19 -22.30 8.21
CA LEU A 201 -9.96 -21.39 7.37
C LEU A 201 -9.15 -20.87 6.17
N ALA A 202 -7.87 -20.56 6.35
CA ALA A 202 -6.96 -20.20 5.26
C ALA A 202 -6.85 -21.32 4.22
N GLN A 203 -6.84 -22.59 4.65
CA GLN A 203 -6.84 -23.73 3.74
C GLN A 203 -8.16 -23.83 2.95
N VAL A 204 -9.29 -23.58 3.60
CA VAL A 204 -10.59 -23.53 2.92
C VAL A 204 -10.57 -22.44 1.85
N PHE A 205 -10.10 -21.25 2.16
CA PHE A 205 -10.02 -20.13 1.20
C PHE A 205 -9.20 -20.47 -0.04
N ILE A 206 -8.08 -21.17 0.13
CA ILE A 206 -7.26 -21.59 -1.01
C ILE A 206 -7.99 -22.64 -1.85
N ASN A 207 -8.64 -23.61 -1.22
CA ASN A 207 -9.32 -24.69 -1.90
C ASN A 207 -10.49 -24.18 -2.77
N THR A 208 -11.18 -23.14 -2.33
CA THR A 208 -12.25 -22.49 -3.13
C THR A 208 -11.67 -21.76 -4.35
N GLY A 209 -10.45 -21.24 -4.25
CA GLY A 209 -9.84 -20.42 -5.28
C GLY A 209 -10.50 -19.05 -5.49
N GLU A 210 -11.39 -18.63 -4.57
CA GLU A 210 -12.13 -17.37 -4.65
C GLU A 210 -11.50 -16.25 -3.83
N PHE A 211 -10.45 -16.54 -3.06
CA PHE A 211 -9.82 -15.60 -2.17
C PHE A 211 -8.43 -15.19 -2.65
N LEU A 212 -8.11 -13.93 -2.46
CA LEU A 212 -6.79 -13.34 -2.69
C LEU A 212 -6.20 -12.89 -1.36
N TRP A 213 -4.88 -12.92 -1.21
CA TRP A 213 -4.24 -12.20 -0.11
C TRP A 213 -4.37 -10.69 -0.32
N ASN A 214 -4.72 -9.96 0.73
CA ASN A 214 -4.61 -8.52 0.74
C ASN A 214 -3.14 -8.10 0.78
N ALA A 215 -2.68 -7.40 -0.25
CA ALA A 215 -1.31 -6.90 -0.30
C ALA A 215 -1.03 -5.77 0.72
N GLY A 216 -2.06 -5.21 1.37
CA GLY A 216 -1.89 -4.03 2.22
C GLY A 216 -1.51 -2.77 1.45
N ILE A 217 -1.68 -2.78 0.13
CA ILE A 217 -1.52 -1.62 -0.75
C ILE A 217 -2.90 -1.14 -1.13
N PHE A 218 -3.19 0.11 -0.83
CA PHE A 218 -4.51 0.70 -1.00
C PHE A 218 -4.45 1.95 -1.87
N LEU A 219 -5.54 2.22 -2.61
CA LEU A 219 -5.67 3.45 -3.41
C LEU A 219 -7.06 4.05 -3.23
N TRP A 220 -7.12 5.38 -3.22
CA TRP A 220 -8.36 6.16 -3.10
C TRP A 220 -8.14 7.64 -3.43
N LYS A 221 -9.24 8.39 -3.56
CA LYS A 221 -9.21 9.85 -3.42
C LYS A 221 -9.10 10.22 -1.94
N ALA A 222 -8.27 11.16 -1.58
CA ALA A 222 -8.14 11.60 -0.20
C ALA A 222 -9.48 12.07 0.40
N GLN A 223 -10.35 12.68 -0.40
CA GLN A 223 -11.71 13.05 0.00
C GLN A 223 -12.58 11.84 0.33
N THR A 224 -12.54 10.79 -0.51
CA THR A 224 -13.35 9.58 -0.30
C THR A 224 -13.00 8.89 1.01
N ILE A 225 -11.70 8.64 1.25
CA ILE A 225 -11.27 8.00 2.51
C ILE A 225 -11.58 8.86 3.73
N ARG A 226 -11.46 10.20 3.63
CA ARG A 226 -11.85 11.10 4.72
C ARG A 226 -13.33 10.93 5.09
N GLN A 227 -14.22 10.95 4.10
CA GLN A 227 -15.66 10.79 4.33
C GLN A 227 -15.99 9.45 4.99
N GLU A 228 -15.34 8.37 4.55
CA GLU A 228 -15.52 7.04 5.14
C GLU A 228 -14.97 6.97 6.58
N MET A 229 -13.82 7.62 6.84
CA MET A 229 -13.27 7.71 8.21
C MET A 229 -14.20 8.50 9.13
N GLU A 230 -14.68 9.68 8.73
CA GLU A 230 -15.60 10.50 9.52
C GLU A 230 -16.92 9.78 9.83
N LYS A 231 -17.38 8.93 8.91
CA LYS A 231 -18.60 8.14 9.07
C LYS A 231 -18.44 6.92 9.97
N HIS A 232 -17.31 6.23 9.90
CA HIS A 232 -17.12 4.92 10.52
C HIS A 232 -16.13 4.91 11.70
N LEU A 233 -15.35 5.99 11.88
CA LEU A 233 -14.36 6.16 12.95
C LEU A 233 -14.51 7.55 13.59
N PRO A 234 -15.68 7.87 14.20
CA PRO A 234 -15.95 9.17 14.79
C PRO A 234 -15.06 9.48 16.00
#